data_f79548484ea61564d50504a9cea9646f
#
_entry.id   f79548484ea61564d50504a9cea9646f
#
_cell.length_a   1.000
_cell.length_b   1.000
_cell.length_c   1.000
_cell.angle_alpha   90.00
_cell.angle_beta   90.00
_cell.angle_gamma   90.00
#
_symmetry.space_group_name_H-M   'P 1'
#
loop_
_entity.id
_entity.type
_entity.pdbx_description
1 polymer ?
#
loop_
_entity_poly.entity_id
_entity_poly.type
_entity_poly.pdbx_seq_one_letter_code
_entity_poly.pdbx_strand_id
1 'polypeptide(L)'
;ADLSRADLSRADVRCTNLCGADLSRANLSHANLSGADLSHADLSHADLSHANLCGADLSHTNLSGAKGLLSAVNFLETHFERTEAGYIAYKTFGAQYKPPKEWEIASGAELTETVNPDRCTACGSGINVAPLEWVKKEYPDKKPIWKVLIKWEWLPGVIVPYMTDGKIRCEKVQLIGTVECDEDDDNEMGG
;
A
#
# COMPACT_ATOMS: atom_id res chain seq x y z
N ALA A 1 -1.44 29.05 2.20
CA ALA A 1 -2.56 29.43 3.07
C ALA A 1 -2.23 29.06 4.51
N ASP A 2 -2.70 29.87 5.48
CA ASP A 2 -2.63 29.52 6.91
C ASP A 2 -3.99 28.98 7.35
N LEU A 3 -4.02 27.69 7.64
CA LEU A 3 -5.17 26.92 8.14
C LEU A 3 -4.77 26.20 9.45
N SER A 4 -3.72 26.69 10.09
CA SER A 4 -3.24 26.09 11.34
C SER A 4 -4.33 26.09 12.40
N ARG A 5 -4.53 24.95 13.07
CA ARG A 5 -5.56 24.72 14.08
C ARG A 5 -7.02 24.86 13.60
N ALA A 6 -7.24 24.96 12.28
CA ALA A 6 -8.60 25.02 11.74
C ALA A 6 -9.39 23.73 12.05
N ASP A 7 -10.68 23.87 12.29
CA ASP A 7 -11.59 22.73 12.31
C ASP A 7 -12.16 22.52 10.90
N LEU A 8 -11.61 21.53 10.22
CA LEU A 8 -12.01 21.06 8.90
C LEU A 8 -12.58 19.63 8.97
N SER A 9 -13.05 19.26 10.17
CA SER A 9 -13.65 17.93 10.35
C SER A 9 -14.84 17.73 9.42
N ARG A 10 -14.88 16.58 8.75
CA ARG A 10 -15.90 16.21 7.74
C ARG A 10 -15.98 17.16 6.52
N ALA A 11 -15.03 18.07 6.36
CA ALA A 11 -15.00 18.96 5.19
C ALA A 11 -14.79 18.16 3.90
N ASP A 12 -15.38 18.62 2.81
CA ASP A 12 -15.12 18.13 1.47
C ASP A 12 -14.13 19.08 0.78
N VAL A 13 -12.88 18.67 0.74
CA VAL A 13 -11.76 19.42 0.15
C VAL A 13 -11.08 18.59 -0.96
N ARG A 14 -11.88 17.80 -1.68
CA ARG A 14 -11.41 16.98 -2.81
C ARG A 14 -10.83 17.85 -3.92
N CYS A 15 -9.73 17.35 -4.52
CA CYS A 15 -9.09 17.99 -5.67
C CYS A 15 -8.71 19.48 -5.42
N THR A 16 -8.58 19.90 -4.17
CA THR A 16 -8.15 21.26 -3.83
C THR A 16 -6.63 21.36 -3.88
N ASN A 17 -6.14 22.54 -4.23
CA ASN A 17 -4.72 22.84 -4.14
C ASN A 17 -4.43 23.43 -2.74
N LEU A 18 -3.78 22.63 -1.91
CA LEU A 18 -3.29 22.97 -0.57
C LEU A 18 -1.75 22.89 -0.52
N CYS A 19 -1.09 22.94 -1.68
CA CYS A 19 0.37 22.92 -1.76
C CYS A 19 0.97 24.03 -0.90
N GLY A 20 1.92 23.65 -0.01
CA GLY A 20 2.59 24.57 0.92
C GLY A 20 1.67 25.22 1.95
N ALA A 21 0.45 24.73 2.17
CA ALA A 21 -0.43 25.25 3.22
C ALA A 21 0.07 24.86 4.62
N ASP A 22 -0.10 25.76 5.57
CA ASP A 22 0.03 25.42 6.99
C ASP A 22 -1.30 24.87 7.50
N LEU A 23 -1.34 23.57 7.76
CA LEU A 23 -2.44 22.82 8.35
C LEU A 23 -2.01 22.22 9.70
N SER A 24 -0.96 22.78 10.29
CA SER A 24 -0.43 22.28 11.55
C SER A 24 -1.50 22.31 12.65
N ARG A 25 -1.68 21.16 13.33
CA ARG A 25 -2.68 20.97 14.39
C ARG A 25 -4.13 21.13 13.94
N ALA A 26 -4.40 21.18 12.64
CA ALA A 26 -5.78 21.21 12.14
C ALA A 26 -6.52 19.90 12.46
N ASN A 27 -7.81 20.01 12.69
CA ASN A 27 -8.71 18.86 12.76
C ASN A 27 -9.26 18.55 11.37
N LEU A 28 -8.74 17.50 10.74
CA LEU A 28 -9.17 16.98 9.44
C LEU A 28 -9.86 15.62 9.58
N SER A 29 -10.33 15.30 10.79
CA SER A 29 -10.98 14.01 11.03
C SER A 29 -12.22 13.83 10.16
N HIS A 30 -12.33 12.66 9.53
CA HIS A 30 -13.39 12.33 8.56
C HIS A 30 -13.46 13.26 7.32
N ALA A 31 -12.49 14.13 7.09
CA ALA A 31 -12.47 15.00 5.90
C ALA A 31 -12.23 14.18 4.62
N ASN A 32 -12.80 14.63 3.52
CA ASN A 32 -12.51 14.05 2.22
C ASN A 32 -11.47 14.92 1.48
N LEU A 33 -10.24 14.43 1.46
CA LEU A 33 -9.07 15.03 0.82
C LEU A 33 -8.68 14.30 -0.47
N SER A 34 -9.57 13.46 -1.02
CA SER A 34 -9.21 12.67 -2.19
C SER A 34 -8.80 13.53 -3.38
N GLY A 35 -7.65 13.22 -3.97
CA GLY A 35 -7.07 13.95 -5.09
C GLY A 35 -6.58 15.36 -4.75
N ALA A 36 -6.53 15.78 -3.47
CA ALA A 36 -5.99 17.06 -3.08
C ALA A 36 -4.46 17.11 -3.26
N ASP A 37 -3.96 18.26 -3.66
CA ASP A 37 -2.52 18.54 -3.66
C ASP A 37 -2.12 19.10 -2.30
N LEU A 38 -1.49 18.27 -1.48
CA LEU A 38 -0.93 18.59 -0.15
C LEU A 38 0.60 18.65 -0.19
N SER A 39 1.18 18.69 -1.39
CA SER A 39 2.64 18.72 -1.51
C SER A 39 3.24 19.91 -0.76
N HIS A 40 4.35 19.68 -0.05
CA HIS A 40 5.02 20.67 0.79
C HIS A 40 4.15 21.27 1.92
N ALA A 41 2.95 20.78 2.18
CA ALA A 41 2.10 21.27 3.27
C ALA A 41 2.67 20.89 4.65
N ASP A 42 2.38 21.69 5.67
CA ASP A 42 2.64 21.33 7.06
C ASP A 42 1.37 20.75 7.69
N LEU A 43 1.34 19.45 7.91
CA LEU A 43 0.31 18.69 8.61
C LEU A 43 0.79 18.23 10.00
N SER A 44 1.83 18.87 10.54
CA SER A 44 2.37 18.45 11.83
C SER A 44 1.32 18.53 12.94
N HIS A 45 1.19 17.44 13.69
CA HIS A 45 0.21 17.28 14.76
C HIS A 45 -1.27 17.39 14.32
N ALA A 46 -1.57 17.39 13.02
CA ALA A 46 -2.95 17.37 12.53
C ALA A 46 -3.65 16.07 12.89
N ASP A 47 -4.96 16.11 13.03
CA ASP A 47 -5.80 14.93 13.19
C ASP A 47 -6.39 14.52 11.84
N LEU A 48 -5.87 13.45 11.25
CA LEU A 48 -6.32 12.85 10.00
C LEU A 48 -7.14 11.56 10.23
N SER A 49 -7.67 11.37 11.44
CA SER A 49 -8.43 10.16 11.78
C SER A 49 -9.62 9.99 10.86
N HIS A 50 -9.68 8.84 10.18
CA HIS A 50 -10.72 8.51 9.18
C HIS A 50 -10.81 9.47 7.98
N ALA A 51 -9.81 10.30 7.74
CA ALA A 51 -9.76 11.13 6.54
C ALA A 51 -9.55 10.27 5.29
N ASN A 52 -10.23 10.64 4.19
CA ASN A 52 -10.01 10.02 2.89
C ASN A 52 -8.90 10.76 2.15
N LEU A 53 -7.73 10.17 2.06
CA LEU A 53 -6.57 10.69 1.34
C LEU A 53 -6.33 10.00 -0.01
N CYS A 54 -7.33 9.29 -0.56
CA CYS A 54 -7.17 8.53 -1.79
C CYS A 54 -6.74 9.44 -2.96
N GLY A 55 -5.57 9.13 -3.54
CA GLY A 55 -5.01 9.92 -4.66
C GLY A 55 -4.53 11.34 -4.30
N ALA A 56 -4.48 11.71 -3.01
CA ALA A 56 -3.88 12.97 -2.60
C ALA A 56 -2.35 12.95 -2.81
N ASP A 57 -1.79 14.08 -3.20
CA ASP A 57 -0.33 14.26 -3.25
C ASP A 57 0.18 14.72 -1.88
N LEU A 58 0.89 13.85 -1.18
CA LEU A 58 1.55 14.13 0.10
C LEU A 58 3.07 14.29 -0.05
N SER A 59 3.58 14.50 -1.25
CA SER A 59 5.02 14.62 -1.46
C SER A 59 5.59 15.82 -0.67
N HIS A 60 6.70 15.55 0.03
CA HIS A 60 7.37 16.55 0.90
C HIS A 60 6.50 17.15 2.00
N THR A 61 5.37 16.56 2.33
CA THR A 61 4.49 17.00 3.42
C THR A 61 5.12 16.69 4.77
N ASN A 62 5.05 17.64 5.70
CA ASN A 62 5.44 17.40 7.10
C ASN A 62 4.28 16.73 7.85
N LEU A 63 4.40 15.44 8.14
CA LEU A 63 3.40 14.64 8.87
C LEU A 63 3.83 14.35 10.32
N SER A 64 4.80 15.08 10.86
CA SER A 64 5.35 14.83 12.20
C SER A 64 4.27 14.95 13.27
N GLY A 65 4.03 13.86 14.01
CA GLY A 65 3.01 13.83 15.08
C GLY A 65 1.56 13.86 14.61
N ALA A 66 1.30 13.78 13.29
CA ALA A 66 -0.06 13.65 12.77
C ALA A 66 -0.72 12.36 13.25
N LYS A 67 -2.02 12.41 13.52
CA LYS A 67 -2.82 11.26 13.97
C LYS A 67 -3.64 10.68 12.81
N GLY A 68 -4.08 9.45 12.98
CA GLY A 68 -4.97 8.78 12.03
C GLY A 68 -4.28 8.27 10.76
N LEU A 69 -2.97 8.43 10.64
CA LEU A 69 -2.21 7.84 9.55
C LEU A 69 -2.15 6.33 9.69
N LEU A 70 -2.15 5.65 8.55
CA LEU A 70 -2.07 4.20 8.51
C LEU A 70 -0.79 3.70 9.19
N SER A 71 -0.94 2.93 10.26
CA SER A 71 0.16 2.23 10.90
C SER A 71 0.60 1.06 10.01
N ALA A 72 1.87 1.03 9.61
CA ALA A 72 2.43 -0.07 8.83
C ALA A 72 2.30 -1.41 9.57
N VAL A 73 2.56 -1.42 10.88
CA VAL A 73 2.44 -2.63 11.71
C VAL A 73 1.00 -3.12 11.75
N ASN A 74 0.05 -2.25 12.08
CA ASN A 74 -1.36 -2.63 12.13
C ASN A 74 -1.87 -3.10 10.76
N PHE A 75 -1.40 -2.48 9.67
CA PHE A 75 -1.77 -2.90 8.33
C PHE A 75 -1.29 -4.32 8.02
N LEU A 76 -0.03 -4.62 8.30
CA LEU A 76 0.53 -5.96 8.10
C LEU A 76 -0.19 -7.01 8.94
N GLU A 77 -0.40 -6.76 10.24
CA GLU A 77 -1.09 -7.69 11.15
C GLU A 77 -2.56 -7.93 10.76
N THR A 78 -3.20 -6.96 10.11
CA THR A 78 -4.63 -7.07 9.76
C THR A 78 -4.86 -7.70 8.39
N HIS A 79 -3.95 -7.48 7.43
CA HIS A 79 -4.20 -7.83 6.04
C HIS A 79 -3.35 -9.00 5.52
N PHE A 80 -2.31 -9.39 6.25
CA PHE A 80 -1.41 -10.46 5.83
C PHE A 80 -1.39 -11.61 6.83
N GLU A 81 -1.32 -12.83 6.33
CA GLU A 81 -1.17 -14.03 7.15
C GLU A 81 0.19 -14.00 7.86
N ARG A 82 0.17 -14.02 9.19
CA ARG A 82 1.37 -14.11 10.01
C ARG A 82 1.78 -15.56 10.17
N THR A 83 3.06 -15.85 9.99
CA THR A 83 3.69 -17.16 10.22
C THR A 83 4.88 -17.05 11.17
N GLU A 84 5.48 -18.18 11.55
CA GLU A 84 6.72 -18.19 12.34
C GLU A 84 7.89 -17.55 11.60
N ALA A 85 7.91 -17.60 10.25
CA ALA A 85 8.99 -17.08 9.42
C ALA A 85 8.80 -15.64 8.96
N GLY A 86 7.58 -15.09 9.01
CA GLY A 86 7.27 -13.76 8.50
C GLY A 86 5.81 -13.63 8.08
N TYR A 87 5.53 -12.67 7.18
CA TYR A 87 4.21 -12.48 6.59
C TYR A 87 4.12 -13.14 5.22
N ILE A 88 2.95 -13.72 4.94
CA ILE A 88 2.60 -14.23 3.61
C ILE A 88 1.90 -13.13 2.82
N ALA A 89 2.38 -12.91 1.61
CA ALA A 89 1.80 -12.00 0.63
C ALA A 89 1.68 -12.69 -0.73
N TYR A 90 1.12 -11.99 -1.70
CA TYR A 90 0.87 -12.54 -3.02
C TYR A 90 1.26 -11.57 -4.13
N LYS A 91 1.63 -12.12 -5.28
CA LYS A 91 2.11 -11.37 -6.44
C LYS A 91 1.84 -12.11 -7.74
N THR A 92 1.54 -11.34 -8.81
CA THR A 92 1.64 -11.80 -10.20
C THR A 92 2.84 -11.17 -10.88
N PHE A 93 3.35 -11.81 -11.93
CA PHE A 93 4.42 -11.25 -12.77
C PHE A 93 3.90 -10.95 -14.18
N GLY A 94 4.46 -9.91 -14.80
CA GLY A 94 4.14 -9.53 -16.18
C GLY A 94 2.74 -8.94 -16.39
N ALA A 95 2.01 -8.60 -15.32
CA ALA A 95 0.69 -7.99 -15.43
C ALA A 95 0.78 -6.54 -15.97
N GLN A 96 1.61 -5.73 -15.38
CA GLN A 96 1.78 -4.32 -15.72
C GLN A 96 3.21 -4.01 -16.19
N TYR A 97 4.20 -4.63 -15.57
CA TYR A 97 5.61 -4.48 -15.90
C TYR A 97 6.27 -5.85 -16.04
N LYS A 98 7.22 -5.96 -16.99
CA LYS A 98 8.05 -7.15 -17.09
C LYS A 98 8.99 -7.21 -15.87
N PRO A 99 9.16 -8.38 -15.25
CA PRO A 99 10.12 -8.53 -14.18
C PRO A 99 11.55 -8.28 -14.69
N PRO A 100 12.45 -7.78 -13.84
CA PRO A 100 13.87 -7.71 -14.14
C PRO A 100 14.40 -9.05 -14.67
N LYS A 101 15.31 -9.01 -15.63
CA LYS A 101 15.83 -10.24 -16.29
C LYS A 101 16.66 -11.11 -15.34
N GLU A 102 17.23 -10.47 -14.32
CA GLU A 102 18.03 -11.10 -13.28
C GLU A 102 17.21 -11.87 -12.26
N TRP A 103 15.88 -11.68 -12.23
CA TRP A 103 15.03 -12.41 -11.32
C TRP A 103 14.76 -13.83 -11.81
N GLU A 104 15.12 -14.80 -11.01
CA GLU A 104 14.69 -16.18 -11.18
C GLU A 104 13.28 -16.35 -10.58
N ILE A 105 12.28 -16.61 -11.43
CA ILE A 105 10.89 -16.79 -10.99
C ILE A 105 10.65 -18.28 -10.74
N ALA A 106 11.16 -18.76 -9.62
CA ALA A 106 11.07 -20.17 -9.20
C ALA A 106 10.80 -20.28 -7.69
N SER A 107 10.22 -21.39 -7.26
CA SER A 107 10.00 -21.67 -5.83
C SER A 107 11.33 -21.71 -5.09
N GLY A 108 11.42 -21.04 -3.95
CA GLY A 108 12.63 -20.88 -3.15
C GLY A 108 13.48 -19.67 -3.50
N ALA A 109 13.28 -19.06 -4.68
CA ALA A 109 14.07 -17.92 -5.10
C ALA A 109 13.81 -16.69 -4.22
N GLU A 110 14.88 -15.94 -3.91
CA GLU A 110 14.81 -14.65 -3.24
C GLU A 110 14.91 -13.53 -4.28
N LEU A 111 13.93 -12.64 -4.29
CA LEU A 111 13.89 -11.47 -5.14
C LEU A 111 14.29 -10.24 -4.34
N THR A 112 15.08 -9.37 -4.94
CA THR A 112 15.51 -8.09 -4.33
C THR A 112 15.30 -6.95 -5.33
N GLU A 113 14.87 -5.79 -4.82
CA GLU A 113 14.66 -4.57 -5.61
C GLU A 113 14.88 -3.35 -4.72
N THR A 114 15.42 -2.27 -5.27
CA THR A 114 15.50 -1.01 -4.55
C THR A 114 14.10 -0.48 -4.27
N VAL A 115 13.78 -0.24 -3.01
CA VAL A 115 12.47 0.26 -2.60
C VAL A 115 12.47 1.78 -2.48
N ASN A 116 11.40 2.41 -3.00
CA ASN A 116 11.13 3.82 -2.69
C ASN A 116 10.58 3.90 -1.25
N PRO A 117 11.29 4.54 -0.32
CA PRO A 117 10.89 4.63 1.08
C PRO A 117 9.75 5.62 1.33
N ASP A 118 9.38 6.42 0.35
CA ASP A 118 8.35 7.44 0.50
C ASP A 118 6.95 6.82 0.65
N ARG A 119 6.38 6.92 1.85
CA ARG A 119 5.05 6.41 2.16
C ARG A 119 3.91 7.29 1.61
N CYS A 120 4.22 8.50 1.19
CA CYS A 120 3.26 9.41 0.57
C CYS A 120 2.96 9.03 -0.89
N THR A 121 3.81 8.21 -1.50
CA THR A 121 3.63 7.71 -2.86
C THR A 121 3.00 6.32 -2.85
N ALA A 122 1.82 6.15 -3.45
CA ALA A 122 1.13 4.86 -3.53
C ALA A 122 1.86 3.86 -4.42
N CYS A 123 2.51 4.33 -5.48
CA CYS A 123 3.32 3.53 -6.40
C CYS A 123 4.79 3.97 -6.35
N GLY A 124 5.70 3.05 -6.67
CA GLY A 124 7.14 3.34 -6.68
C GLY A 124 7.95 2.09 -6.89
N SER A 125 9.28 2.24 -6.96
CA SER A 125 10.19 1.10 -7.05
C SER A 125 10.09 0.20 -5.83
N GLY A 126 10.39 -1.07 -6.01
CA GLY A 126 10.29 -2.13 -5.03
C GLY A 126 9.38 -3.26 -5.51
N ILE A 127 9.46 -4.38 -4.81
CA ILE A 127 8.64 -5.54 -5.10
C ILE A 127 7.24 -5.31 -4.55
N ASN A 128 6.30 -5.02 -5.43
CA ASN A 128 4.90 -4.82 -5.04
C ASN A 128 4.25 -6.17 -4.76
N VAL A 129 3.66 -6.29 -3.57
CA VAL A 129 2.90 -7.47 -3.12
C VAL A 129 1.63 -7.02 -2.41
N ALA A 130 0.64 -7.91 -2.30
CA ALA A 130 -0.65 -7.59 -1.69
C ALA A 130 -1.29 -8.85 -1.06
N PRO A 131 -2.39 -8.69 -0.30
CA PRO A 131 -3.22 -9.83 0.12
C PRO A 131 -3.81 -10.56 -1.08
N LEU A 132 -4.11 -11.86 -0.94
CA LEU A 132 -4.61 -12.70 -2.05
C LEU A 132 -5.85 -12.11 -2.71
N GLU A 133 -6.82 -11.70 -1.91
CA GLU A 133 -8.09 -11.16 -2.42
C GLU A 133 -7.90 -9.87 -3.23
N TRP A 134 -6.96 -9.03 -2.83
CA TRP A 134 -6.58 -7.85 -3.59
C TRP A 134 -5.99 -8.24 -4.95
N VAL A 135 -5.07 -9.23 -4.97
CA VAL A 135 -4.43 -9.69 -6.22
C VAL A 135 -5.46 -10.31 -7.16
N LYS A 136 -6.38 -11.14 -6.66
CA LYS A 136 -7.46 -11.75 -7.45
C LYS A 136 -8.39 -10.69 -8.05
N LYS A 137 -8.74 -9.66 -7.28
CA LYS A 137 -9.61 -8.56 -7.71
C LYS A 137 -8.97 -7.70 -8.80
N GLU A 138 -7.70 -7.31 -8.61
CA GLU A 138 -7.01 -6.41 -9.54
C GLU A 138 -6.52 -7.13 -10.81
N TYR A 139 -6.25 -8.42 -10.70
CA TYR A 139 -5.69 -9.23 -11.79
C TYR A 139 -6.45 -10.55 -11.96
N PRO A 140 -7.76 -10.55 -12.26
CA PRO A 140 -8.59 -11.76 -12.29
C PRO A 140 -8.09 -12.80 -13.31
N ASP A 141 -7.54 -12.35 -14.43
CA ASP A 141 -7.07 -13.24 -15.53
C ASP A 141 -5.56 -13.53 -15.46
N LYS A 142 -4.85 -13.07 -14.42
CA LYS A 142 -3.39 -13.22 -14.34
C LYS A 142 -3.00 -14.41 -13.47
N LYS A 143 -2.47 -15.42 -14.12
CA LYS A 143 -1.92 -16.63 -13.49
C LYS A 143 -0.49 -16.86 -13.99
N PRO A 144 0.38 -17.48 -13.20
CA PRO A 144 0.15 -17.90 -11.81
C PRO A 144 0.18 -16.73 -10.80
N ILE A 145 -0.58 -16.87 -9.71
CA ILE A 145 -0.42 -16.03 -8.52
C ILE A 145 0.62 -16.70 -7.64
N TRP A 146 1.68 -15.98 -7.35
CA TRP A 146 2.75 -16.45 -6.49
C TRP A 146 2.47 -16.10 -5.03
N LYS A 147 2.62 -17.10 -4.16
CA LYS A 147 2.70 -16.94 -2.71
C LYS A 147 4.13 -16.55 -2.37
N VAL A 148 4.32 -15.47 -1.63
CA VAL A 148 5.63 -14.93 -1.25
C VAL A 148 5.74 -14.79 0.26
N LEU A 149 6.94 -15.00 0.79
CA LEU A 149 7.27 -14.80 2.19
C LEU A 149 8.07 -13.50 2.33
N ILE A 150 7.61 -12.63 3.24
CA ILE A 150 8.35 -11.48 3.75
C ILE A 150 8.91 -11.89 5.11
N LYS A 151 10.19 -12.26 5.16
CA LYS A 151 10.81 -12.72 6.41
C LYS A 151 10.90 -11.60 7.45
N TRP A 152 10.89 -11.94 8.73
CA TRP A 152 10.99 -10.98 9.83
C TRP A 152 12.19 -10.05 9.70
N GLU A 153 13.33 -10.57 9.29
CA GLU A 153 14.56 -9.82 9.10
C GLU A 153 14.52 -8.79 7.96
N TRP A 154 13.53 -8.91 7.05
CA TRP A 154 13.35 -8.01 5.90
C TRP A 154 12.31 -6.92 6.11
N LEU A 155 11.65 -6.90 7.27
CA LEU A 155 10.64 -5.89 7.60
C LEU A 155 11.15 -4.44 7.52
N PRO A 156 12.43 -4.12 7.82
CA PRO A 156 12.93 -2.75 7.63
C PRO A 156 12.82 -2.26 6.18
N GLY A 157 12.84 -3.15 5.19
CA GLY A 157 12.66 -2.84 3.76
C GLY A 157 11.20 -2.94 3.28
N VAL A 158 10.22 -3.00 4.18
CA VAL A 158 8.80 -3.04 3.84
C VAL A 158 8.19 -1.65 3.98
N ILE A 159 7.63 -1.16 2.90
CA ILE A 159 6.96 0.15 2.85
C ILE A 159 5.47 -0.06 2.66
N VAL A 160 4.70 0.39 3.65
CA VAL A 160 3.23 0.45 3.59
C VAL A 160 2.86 1.90 3.30
N PRO A 161 2.42 2.23 2.08
CA PRO A 161 1.98 3.59 1.76
C PRO A 161 0.80 4.02 2.64
N TYR A 162 0.74 5.30 3.00
CA TYR A 162 -0.35 5.83 3.83
C TYR A 162 -1.74 5.66 3.19
N MET A 163 -1.79 5.59 1.85
CA MET A 163 -3.02 5.48 1.07
C MET A 163 -3.12 4.14 0.34
N THR A 164 -2.51 3.09 0.88
CA THR A 164 -2.59 1.79 0.23
C THR A 164 -4.01 1.24 0.30
N ASP A 165 -4.44 0.67 -0.81
CA ASP A 165 -5.68 -0.10 -0.96
C ASP A 165 -5.50 -1.61 -0.73
N GLY A 166 -4.28 -2.01 -0.34
CA GLY A 166 -3.87 -3.40 -0.12
C GLY A 166 -2.44 -3.68 -0.55
N LYS A 167 -1.91 -2.92 -1.50
CA LYS A 167 -0.59 -3.10 -2.07
C LYS A 167 0.50 -2.47 -1.19
N ILE A 168 1.56 -3.23 -0.93
CA ILE A 168 2.77 -2.77 -0.24
C ILE A 168 4.00 -2.97 -1.13
N ARG A 169 5.10 -2.33 -0.79
CA ARG A 169 6.39 -2.47 -1.46
C ARG A 169 7.38 -3.14 -0.53
N CYS A 170 8.13 -4.09 -1.05
CA CYS A 170 9.19 -4.77 -0.31
C CYS A 170 10.52 -4.62 -1.03
N GLU A 171 11.59 -4.45 -0.26
CA GLU A 171 12.94 -4.55 -0.78
C GLU A 171 13.29 -5.99 -1.14
N LYS A 172 12.82 -6.94 -0.32
CA LYS A 172 13.13 -8.36 -0.48
C LYS A 172 11.95 -9.25 -0.16
N VAL A 173 11.77 -10.31 -0.95
CA VAL A 173 10.79 -11.36 -0.72
C VAL A 173 11.35 -12.71 -1.18
N GLN A 174 10.80 -13.81 -0.66
CA GLN A 174 11.08 -15.16 -1.13
C GLN A 174 9.83 -15.75 -1.79
N LEU A 175 9.98 -16.29 -2.98
CA LEU A 175 8.91 -17.04 -3.65
C LEU A 175 8.77 -18.41 -2.97
N ILE A 176 7.56 -18.76 -2.51
CA ILE A 176 7.30 -20.05 -1.86
C ILE A 176 6.74 -21.05 -2.87
N GLY A 177 5.82 -20.59 -3.72
CA GLY A 177 5.12 -21.41 -4.69
C GLY A 177 3.97 -20.65 -5.32
N THR A 178 3.20 -21.31 -6.14
CA THR A 178 1.99 -20.74 -6.76
C THR A 178 0.75 -21.12 -5.97
N VAL A 179 -0.26 -20.26 -6.01
CA VAL A 179 -1.60 -20.58 -5.53
C VAL A 179 -2.22 -21.54 -6.55
N GLU A 180 -2.62 -22.73 -6.11
CA GLU A 180 -3.47 -23.59 -6.91
C GLU A 180 -4.82 -22.88 -7.06
N CYS A 181 -5.24 -22.65 -8.29
CA CYS A 181 -6.61 -22.24 -8.54
C CYS A 181 -7.42 -23.54 -8.52
N ASP A 182 -8.35 -23.62 -7.60
CA ASP A 182 -9.43 -24.60 -7.75
C ASP A 182 -10.04 -24.30 -9.12
N GLU A 183 -9.84 -25.22 -10.08
CA GLU A 183 -10.60 -25.22 -11.33
C GLU A 183 -12.03 -25.46 -10.87
N ASP A 184 -12.87 -24.44 -11.00
CA ASP A 184 -14.28 -24.50 -10.66
C ASP A 184 -14.87 -25.79 -11.24
N ASP A 185 -15.54 -26.57 -10.39
CA ASP A 185 -16.38 -27.71 -10.72
C ASP A 185 -17.54 -27.29 -11.67
N ASP A 186 -17.20 -26.84 -12.87
CA ASP A 186 -18.14 -26.65 -13.96
C ASP A 186 -18.37 -27.99 -14.73
N ASN A 187 -18.55 -29.08 -13.99
CA ASN A 187 -18.91 -30.34 -14.63
C ASN A 187 -19.92 -31.17 -13.84
N GLU A 188 -21.03 -30.54 -13.45
CA GLU A 188 -22.26 -31.29 -13.13
C GLU A 188 -23.51 -30.50 -13.52
N MET A 189 -23.80 -30.46 -14.80
CA MET A 189 -25.20 -30.46 -15.29
C MET A 189 -25.24 -30.89 -16.77
N GLY A 190 -25.23 -32.16 -16.98
CA GLY A 190 -25.40 -32.80 -18.27
C GLY A 190 -25.83 -34.25 -18.08
N GLY A 191 -27.06 -34.40 -17.61
CA GLY A 191 -27.68 -35.70 -17.49
C GLY A 191 -29.19 -35.56 -17.61
#